data_e8220212fa1e257142f2ccda1cd2689f
#
_entry.id   e8220212fa1e257142f2ccda1cd2689f
#
_cell.length_a   1.000
_cell.length_b   1.000
_cell.length_c   1.000
_cell.angle_alpha   90.00
_cell.angle_beta   90.00
_cell.angle_gamma   90.00
#
_symmetry.space_group_name_H-M   'P 1'
#
loop_
_entity.id
_entity.type
_entity.pdbx_description
1 polymer ?
#
loop_
_entity_poly.entity_id
_entity_poly.type
_entity_poly.pdbx_seq_one_letter_code
_entity_poly.pdbx_strand_id
1 'polypeptide(L)'
;MKNILFAFLLSFCLTFTVVAKNDGGGGNSGGNSGGNSGGNSGGSSGGNSSDGGGGFVYSGSTGYDQELKRILFEIEKKENYDGALRDLETYVYENPQNANGWNLIGFASRKLGKFDDAELYYNTGLEIEPQHDDILAYQGELYLQTNRYEMALENLAILTDLCTFNCSEKKELAEAVKKYEIENNL
;
A
#
# COMPACT_ATOMS: atom_id res chain seq x y z
N MET A 1 42.07 25.01 23.76
CA MET A 1 42.02 26.41 23.30
C MET A 1 41.07 26.49 22.12
N LYS A 2 40.12 27.40 22.25
CA LYS A 2 39.17 27.96 21.27
C LYS A 2 37.92 27.14 20.92
N ASN A 3 36.85 27.57 21.60
CA ASN A 3 35.45 27.51 21.27
C ASN A 3 35.17 28.10 19.89
N ILE A 4 34.21 27.49 19.16
CA ILE A 4 33.34 28.25 18.27
C ILE A 4 31.92 27.66 18.40
N LEU A 5 31.07 28.41 19.11
CA LEU A 5 29.62 28.34 19.09
C LEU A 5 29.15 28.87 17.74
N PHE A 6 28.30 28.15 17.03
CA PHE A 6 27.42 28.74 16.01
C PHE A 6 25.96 28.31 16.28
N ALA A 7 25.28 29.25 16.92
CA ALA A 7 23.84 29.26 17.02
C ALA A 7 23.27 29.83 15.71
N PHE A 8 22.45 29.08 14.99
CA PHE A 8 21.56 29.63 13.97
C PHE A 8 20.11 29.31 14.37
N LEU A 9 19.52 30.31 15.03
CA LEU A 9 18.08 30.48 15.17
C LEU A 9 17.57 31.08 13.86
N LEU A 10 16.82 30.29 13.07
CA LEU A 10 15.98 30.82 12.01
C LEU A 10 14.53 30.47 12.34
N SER A 11 13.89 31.43 13.00
CA SER A 11 12.44 31.52 13.18
C SER A 11 11.80 31.78 11.82
N PHE A 12 11.09 30.78 11.26
CA PHE A 12 10.27 30.98 10.07
C PHE A 12 8.80 30.98 10.48
N CYS A 13 8.31 32.20 10.71
CA CYS A 13 6.89 32.47 10.99
C CYS A 13 6.14 32.50 9.65
N LEU A 14 5.46 31.40 9.29
CA LEU A 14 4.56 31.37 8.14
C LEU A 14 3.15 31.67 8.61
N THR A 15 2.70 32.90 8.31
CA THR A 15 1.33 33.33 8.46
C THR A 15 0.47 32.71 7.35
N PHE A 16 -0.43 31.83 7.73
CA PHE A 16 -1.48 31.32 6.85
C PHE A 16 -2.58 32.36 6.69
N THR A 17 -2.73 32.95 5.53
CA THR A 17 -3.91 33.71 5.14
C THR A 17 -4.95 32.75 4.56
N VAL A 18 -6.05 32.58 5.32
CA VAL A 18 -7.25 31.90 4.82
C VAL A 18 -7.97 32.84 3.86
N VAL A 19 -8.05 32.45 2.60
CA VAL A 19 -8.95 33.08 1.63
C VAL A 19 -10.19 32.20 1.51
N ALA A 20 -11.27 32.64 2.13
CA ALA A 20 -12.61 32.11 1.88
C ALA A 20 -13.13 32.69 0.56
N LYS A 21 -13.41 31.83 -0.41
CA LYS A 21 -14.15 32.20 -1.59
C LYS A 21 -15.48 31.47 -1.60
N ASN A 22 -16.52 32.28 -1.40
CA ASN A 22 -17.93 31.91 -1.47
C ASN A 22 -18.46 32.31 -2.85
N ASP A 23 -19.10 31.38 -3.58
CA ASP A 23 -20.07 31.59 -4.67
C ASP A 23 -20.67 30.21 -4.98
N GLY A 24 -21.94 29.91 -4.88
CA GLY A 24 -23.10 30.65 -5.31
C GLY A 24 -23.72 29.96 -6.53
N GLY A 25 -24.73 29.09 -6.32
CA GLY A 25 -25.90 29.02 -7.18
C GLY A 25 -25.92 28.06 -8.37
N GLY A 26 -27.00 27.25 -8.42
CA GLY A 26 -27.58 26.83 -9.68
C GLY A 26 -27.99 25.36 -9.75
N GLY A 27 -29.25 25.07 -9.40
CA GLY A 27 -29.85 23.75 -9.58
C GLY A 27 -30.13 23.41 -11.05
N ASN A 28 -30.23 22.15 -11.35
CA ASN A 28 -31.19 21.65 -12.34
C ASN A 28 -31.58 20.19 -12.06
N SER A 29 -32.86 19.99 -11.94
CA SER A 29 -33.55 18.73 -11.81
C SER A 29 -33.67 18.05 -13.19
N GLY A 30 -33.45 16.73 -13.24
CA GLY A 30 -33.78 15.94 -14.41
C GLY A 30 -33.80 14.45 -14.04
N GLY A 31 -34.99 13.93 -13.72
CA GLY A 31 -35.18 12.53 -13.49
C GLY A 31 -35.17 11.72 -14.79
N ASN A 32 -34.69 10.50 -14.75
CA ASN A 32 -35.20 9.47 -15.64
C ASN A 32 -35.09 8.09 -14.98
N SER A 33 -36.23 7.50 -14.82
CA SER A 33 -36.44 6.13 -14.36
C SER A 33 -36.31 5.18 -15.56
N GLY A 34 -35.52 4.11 -15.39
CA GLY A 34 -35.47 3.01 -16.35
C GLY A 34 -34.93 1.76 -15.68
N GLY A 35 -35.83 0.90 -15.22
CA GLY A 35 -35.47 -0.42 -14.72
C GLY A 35 -35.12 -1.38 -15.87
N ASN A 36 -34.18 -2.25 -15.65
CA ASN A 36 -34.16 -3.54 -16.34
C ASN A 36 -33.53 -4.61 -15.46
N SER A 37 -34.32 -5.59 -15.11
CA SER A 37 -33.96 -6.82 -14.48
C SER A 37 -33.49 -7.82 -15.55
N GLY A 38 -32.33 -8.44 -15.34
CA GLY A 38 -31.86 -9.52 -16.16
C GLY A 38 -30.77 -10.32 -15.44
N GLY A 39 -31.17 -11.41 -14.80
CA GLY A 39 -30.24 -12.39 -14.27
C GLY A 39 -29.54 -13.17 -15.37
N ASN A 40 -28.30 -13.53 -15.19
CA ASN A 40 -27.75 -14.74 -15.79
C ASN A 40 -26.64 -15.32 -14.92
N SER A 41 -26.90 -16.53 -14.48
CA SER A 41 -25.94 -17.44 -13.86
C SER A 41 -25.17 -18.16 -14.97
N GLY A 42 -23.84 -18.22 -14.84
CA GLY A 42 -23.03 -19.03 -15.73
C GLY A 42 -21.59 -19.09 -15.22
N GLY A 43 -21.24 -20.26 -14.65
CA GLY A 43 -19.88 -20.58 -14.28
C GLY A 43 -19.01 -20.93 -15.50
N SER A 44 -17.71 -20.87 -15.36
CA SER A 44 -16.74 -21.87 -15.81
C SER A 44 -15.32 -21.37 -15.60
N SER A 45 -14.61 -22.02 -14.78
CA SER A 45 -13.33 -22.72 -14.90
C SER A 45 -12.39 -22.37 -16.05
N GLY A 46 -11.11 -22.11 -15.67
CA GLY A 46 -9.95 -22.64 -16.34
C GLY A 46 -9.14 -21.63 -17.14
N GLY A 47 -7.89 -21.51 -16.82
CA GLY A 47 -6.92 -20.89 -17.70
C GLY A 47 -5.63 -20.53 -16.99
N ASN A 48 -4.79 -21.55 -16.75
CA ASN A 48 -3.41 -21.39 -16.35
C ASN A 48 -2.62 -20.80 -17.53
N SER A 49 -1.91 -19.70 -17.32
CA SER A 49 -0.83 -19.27 -18.20
C SER A 49 0.26 -18.64 -17.38
N SER A 50 1.30 -19.42 -17.19
CA SER A 50 2.61 -19.00 -16.71
C SER A 50 3.27 -18.09 -17.76
N ASP A 51 3.58 -16.86 -17.38
CA ASP A 51 4.63 -16.10 -18.06
C ASP A 51 5.45 -15.35 -17.00
N GLY A 52 6.75 -15.60 -17.04
CA GLY A 52 7.72 -15.12 -16.09
C GLY A 52 8.03 -13.64 -16.27
N GLY A 53 7.73 -12.91 -15.27
CA GLY A 53 8.14 -11.56 -14.98
C GLY A 53 7.77 -11.34 -13.54
N GLY A 54 8.68 -10.88 -12.68
CA GLY A 54 8.48 -10.72 -11.24
C GLY A 54 7.21 -9.95 -10.88
N GLY A 55 6.08 -10.58 -11.17
CA GLY A 55 4.74 -10.15 -10.91
C GLY A 55 4.33 -10.71 -9.57
N PHE A 56 3.68 -9.89 -8.83
CA PHE A 56 2.92 -10.18 -7.62
C PHE A 56 2.31 -11.57 -7.68
N VAL A 57 2.92 -12.52 -6.99
CA VAL A 57 2.33 -13.86 -6.85
C VAL A 57 1.32 -13.78 -5.73
N TYR A 58 0.09 -13.62 -6.14
CA TYR A 58 -1.07 -13.59 -5.29
C TYR A 58 -1.25 -14.92 -4.58
N SER A 59 -0.81 -15.03 -3.34
CA SER A 59 -1.17 -16.15 -2.46
C SER A 59 -2.52 -15.85 -1.81
N GLY A 60 -3.56 -16.08 -2.61
CA GLY A 60 -4.89 -16.46 -2.13
C GLY A 60 -5.51 -15.71 -0.96
N SER A 61 -5.44 -14.39 -0.84
CA SER A 61 -6.31 -13.73 0.11
C SER A 61 -7.73 -13.58 -0.47
N THR A 62 -8.69 -14.13 0.22
CA THR A 62 -10.12 -14.09 -0.12
C THR A 62 -10.73 -12.69 -0.02
N GLY A 63 -9.93 -11.66 0.32
CA GLY A 63 -10.37 -10.30 0.59
C GLY A 63 -10.28 -9.30 -0.56
N TYR A 64 -9.82 -9.73 -1.76
CA TYR A 64 -9.79 -8.82 -2.91
C TYR A 64 -11.12 -8.90 -3.67
N ASP A 65 -11.92 -7.87 -3.52
CA ASP A 65 -13.12 -7.70 -4.33
C ASP A 65 -12.79 -7.23 -5.76
N GLN A 66 -13.82 -6.97 -6.54
CA GLN A 66 -13.66 -6.61 -7.95
C GLN A 66 -12.97 -5.24 -8.12
N GLU A 67 -13.19 -4.31 -7.20
CA GLU A 67 -12.60 -2.98 -7.27
C GLU A 67 -11.11 -3.01 -6.92
N LEU A 68 -10.72 -3.67 -5.85
CA LEU A 68 -9.30 -3.87 -5.54
C LEU A 68 -8.55 -4.60 -6.64
N LYS A 69 -9.17 -5.60 -7.29
CA LYS A 69 -8.57 -6.28 -8.45
C LYS A 69 -8.35 -5.34 -9.63
N ARG A 70 -9.27 -4.40 -9.87
CA ARG A 70 -9.10 -3.38 -10.91
C ARG A 70 -7.94 -2.45 -10.57
N ILE A 71 -7.87 -1.96 -9.32
CA ILE A 71 -6.80 -1.07 -8.89
C ILE A 71 -5.44 -1.79 -8.93
N LEU A 72 -5.38 -3.04 -8.46
CA LEU A 72 -4.18 -3.87 -8.55
C LEU A 72 -3.69 -4.02 -9.99
N PHE A 73 -4.59 -4.25 -10.93
CA PHE A 73 -4.25 -4.30 -12.36
C PHE A 73 -3.63 -2.99 -12.88
N GLU A 74 -4.13 -1.82 -12.43
CA GLU A 74 -3.54 -0.51 -12.78
C GLU A 74 -2.11 -0.38 -12.21
N ILE A 75 -1.88 -0.86 -11.00
CA ILE A 75 -0.56 -0.90 -10.37
C ILE A 75 0.39 -1.81 -11.16
N GLU A 76 -0.01 -3.07 -11.39
CA GLU A 76 0.85 -4.10 -11.98
C GLU A 76 1.18 -3.87 -13.46
N LYS A 77 0.19 -3.43 -14.24
CA LYS A 77 0.32 -3.35 -15.69
C LYS A 77 0.70 -1.96 -16.20
N LYS A 78 0.40 -0.92 -15.43
CA LYS A 78 0.62 0.46 -15.86
C LYS A 78 1.58 1.23 -14.96
N GLU A 79 1.98 0.66 -13.82
CA GLU A 79 2.79 1.32 -12.79
C GLU A 79 2.22 2.70 -12.39
N ASN A 80 0.87 2.84 -12.47
CA ASN A 80 0.16 4.08 -12.21
C ASN A 80 -0.13 4.24 -10.71
N TYR A 81 0.93 4.38 -9.92
CA TYR A 81 0.83 4.49 -8.46
C TYR A 81 0.05 5.72 -8.00
N ASP A 82 0.21 6.87 -8.68
CA ASP A 82 -0.54 8.09 -8.35
C ASP A 82 -2.04 7.96 -8.63
N GLY A 83 -2.41 7.30 -9.73
CA GLY A 83 -3.80 6.99 -10.05
C GLY A 83 -4.40 6.02 -9.03
N ALA A 84 -3.67 4.94 -8.76
CA ALA A 84 -4.07 3.92 -7.80
C ALA A 84 -4.23 4.50 -6.38
N LEU A 85 -3.34 5.40 -5.96
CA LEU A 85 -3.41 6.02 -4.64
C LEU A 85 -4.73 6.76 -4.44
N ARG A 86 -5.19 7.56 -5.40
CA ARG A 86 -6.48 8.28 -5.32
C ARG A 86 -7.68 7.34 -5.23
N ASP A 87 -7.66 6.27 -6.02
CA ASP A 87 -8.74 5.27 -6.01
C ASP A 87 -8.74 4.51 -4.67
N LEU A 88 -7.56 4.17 -4.15
CA LEU A 88 -7.38 3.48 -2.88
C LEU A 88 -7.76 4.34 -1.67
N GLU A 89 -7.49 5.65 -1.67
CA GLU A 89 -7.97 6.58 -0.64
C GLU A 89 -9.50 6.53 -0.52
N THR A 90 -10.19 6.50 -1.66
CA THR A 90 -11.65 6.35 -1.69
C THR A 90 -12.05 4.96 -1.19
N TYR A 91 -11.39 3.92 -1.67
CA TYR A 91 -11.70 2.54 -1.31
C TYR A 91 -11.58 2.28 0.20
N VAL A 92 -10.47 2.68 0.83
CA VAL A 92 -10.26 2.45 2.29
C VAL A 92 -11.20 3.30 3.15
N TYR A 93 -11.64 4.45 2.64
CA TYR A 93 -12.68 5.25 3.31
C TYR A 93 -14.03 4.52 3.33
N GLU A 94 -14.41 3.86 2.24
CA GLU A 94 -15.65 3.09 2.12
C GLU A 94 -15.56 1.70 2.77
N ASN A 95 -14.36 1.11 2.80
CA ASN A 95 -14.08 -0.25 3.28
C ASN A 95 -12.98 -0.26 4.36
N PRO A 96 -13.14 0.45 5.50
CA PRO A 96 -12.07 0.68 6.46
C PRO A 96 -11.58 -0.60 7.18
N GLN A 97 -12.35 -1.69 7.11
CA GLN A 97 -11.99 -2.98 7.73
C GLN A 97 -11.36 -3.98 6.73
N ASN A 98 -11.06 -3.56 5.52
CA ASN A 98 -10.40 -4.41 4.54
C ASN A 98 -8.87 -4.21 4.57
N ALA A 99 -8.14 -5.12 5.21
CA ALA A 99 -6.67 -5.05 5.33
C ALA A 99 -5.96 -5.02 3.97
N ASN A 100 -6.50 -5.69 2.93
CA ASN A 100 -5.92 -5.65 1.59
C ASN A 100 -5.99 -4.25 0.95
N GLY A 101 -7.02 -3.45 1.25
CA GLY A 101 -7.08 -2.06 0.82
C GLY A 101 -5.94 -1.25 1.44
N TRP A 102 -5.72 -1.41 2.73
CA TRP A 102 -4.61 -0.78 3.46
C TRP A 102 -3.24 -1.28 3.00
N ASN A 103 -3.12 -2.54 2.62
CA ASN A 103 -1.92 -3.08 1.99
C ASN A 103 -1.60 -2.36 0.67
N LEU A 104 -2.56 -2.28 -0.25
CA LEU A 104 -2.33 -1.69 -1.57
C LEU A 104 -2.05 -0.19 -1.51
N ILE A 105 -2.74 0.58 -0.63
CA ILE A 105 -2.44 2.01 -0.49
C ILE A 105 -1.06 2.24 0.15
N GLY A 106 -0.65 1.40 1.10
CA GLY A 106 0.70 1.39 1.66
C GLY A 106 1.75 1.10 0.58
N PHE A 107 1.51 0.09 -0.26
CA PHE A 107 2.38 -0.28 -1.36
C PHE A 107 2.53 0.87 -2.38
N ALA A 108 1.43 1.46 -2.84
CA ALA A 108 1.45 2.58 -3.79
C ALA A 108 2.20 3.79 -3.20
N SER A 109 1.95 4.12 -1.92
CA SER A 109 2.64 5.19 -1.21
C SER A 109 4.15 4.95 -1.11
N ARG A 110 4.56 3.72 -0.78
CA ARG A 110 5.98 3.32 -0.73
C ARG A 110 6.65 3.46 -2.09
N LYS A 111 6.00 3.03 -3.17
CA LYS A 111 6.52 3.17 -4.55
C LYS A 111 6.67 4.63 -4.98
N LEU A 112 5.86 5.53 -4.45
CA LEU A 112 5.95 6.97 -4.65
C LEU A 112 6.95 7.67 -3.70
N GLY A 113 7.63 6.93 -2.82
CA GLY A 113 8.56 7.49 -1.84
C GLY A 113 7.90 8.21 -0.65
N LYS A 114 6.59 8.06 -0.49
CA LYS A 114 5.81 8.58 0.65
C LYS A 114 5.90 7.60 1.82
N PHE A 115 7.09 7.48 2.42
CA PHE A 115 7.39 6.41 3.36
C PHE A 115 6.63 6.52 4.68
N ASP A 116 6.41 7.73 5.19
CA ASP A 116 5.65 7.95 6.43
C ASP A 116 4.18 7.55 6.24
N ASP A 117 3.58 7.92 5.10
CA ASP A 117 2.21 7.52 4.76
C ASP A 117 2.11 6.00 4.57
N ALA A 118 3.09 5.40 3.88
CA ALA A 118 3.13 3.96 3.66
C ALA A 118 3.17 3.19 4.98
N GLU A 119 3.98 3.62 5.94
CA GLU A 119 4.07 3.01 7.26
C GLU A 119 2.76 3.11 8.03
N LEU A 120 2.11 4.29 7.99
CA LEU A 120 0.80 4.48 8.61
C LEU A 120 -0.24 3.51 8.04
N TYR A 121 -0.29 3.36 6.72
CA TYR A 121 -1.25 2.47 6.07
C TYR A 121 -0.98 0.99 6.37
N TYR A 122 0.29 0.56 6.36
CA TYR A 122 0.64 -0.81 6.76
C TYR A 122 0.29 -1.09 8.22
N ASN A 123 0.58 -0.17 9.13
CA ASN A 123 0.20 -0.31 10.53
C ASN A 123 -1.32 -0.45 10.69
N THR A 124 -2.10 0.39 9.98
CA THR A 124 -3.57 0.30 9.99
C THR A 124 -4.05 -1.07 9.50
N GLY A 125 -3.44 -1.60 8.43
CA GLY A 125 -3.76 -2.93 7.94
C GLY A 125 -3.43 -4.04 8.94
N LEU A 126 -2.29 -3.94 9.65
CA LEU A 126 -1.88 -4.90 10.69
C LEU A 126 -2.70 -4.77 11.99
N GLU A 127 -3.30 -3.62 12.28
CA GLU A 127 -4.28 -3.50 13.38
C GLU A 127 -5.56 -4.30 13.08
N ILE A 128 -5.95 -4.42 11.81
CA ILE A 128 -7.10 -5.19 11.35
C ILE A 128 -6.76 -6.68 11.26
N GLU A 129 -5.64 -7.00 10.62
CA GLU A 129 -5.16 -8.37 10.39
C GLU A 129 -3.67 -8.48 10.79
N PRO A 130 -3.36 -8.80 12.06
CA PRO A 130 -1.98 -8.80 12.56
C PRO A 130 -1.04 -9.82 11.89
N GLN A 131 -1.58 -10.79 11.18
CA GLN A 131 -0.83 -11.84 10.50
C GLN A 131 -0.93 -11.75 8.97
N HIS A 132 -1.25 -10.55 8.45
CA HIS A 132 -1.31 -10.33 7.01
C HIS A 132 0.09 -10.40 6.40
N ASP A 133 0.38 -11.46 5.67
CA ASP A 133 1.71 -11.80 5.16
C ASP A 133 2.25 -10.78 4.15
N ASP A 134 1.44 -10.33 3.19
CA ASP A 134 1.82 -9.27 2.24
C ASP A 134 2.21 -7.97 2.96
N ILE A 135 1.43 -7.54 3.97
CA ILE A 135 1.74 -6.31 4.71
C ILE A 135 3.06 -6.44 5.45
N LEU A 136 3.28 -7.57 6.14
CA LEU A 136 4.52 -7.83 6.85
C LEU A 136 5.74 -7.80 5.91
N ALA A 137 5.60 -8.39 4.71
CA ALA A 137 6.66 -8.39 3.72
C ALA A 137 6.95 -6.96 3.20
N TYR A 138 5.94 -6.23 2.75
CA TYR A 138 6.13 -4.89 2.18
C TYR A 138 6.53 -3.84 3.21
N GLN A 139 6.06 -3.96 4.45
CA GLN A 139 6.52 -3.13 5.54
C GLN A 139 7.99 -3.45 5.88
N GLY A 140 8.39 -4.72 5.83
CA GLY A 140 9.79 -5.11 5.97
C GLY A 140 10.68 -4.48 4.90
N GLU A 141 10.25 -4.47 3.63
CA GLU A 141 10.95 -3.76 2.56
C GLU A 141 11.00 -2.24 2.79
N LEU A 142 9.91 -1.63 3.31
CA LEU A 142 9.90 -0.22 3.71
C LEU A 142 10.95 0.07 4.77
N TYR A 143 11.09 -0.80 5.76
CA TYR A 143 12.09 -0.66 6.81
C TYR A 143 13.51 -0.72 6.26
N LEU A 144 13.80 -1.60 5.31
CA LEU A 144 15.09 -1.62 4.62
C LEU A 144 15.35 -0.34 3.83
N GLN A 145 14.36 0.17 3.10
CA GLN A 145 14.46 1.42 2.34
C GLN A 145 14.70 2.66 3.22
N THR A 146 14.29 2.59 4.48
CA THR A 146 14.44 3.67 5.48
C THR A 146 15.55 3.39 6.51
N ASN A 147 16.46 2.44 6.22
CA ASN A 147 17.59 2.03 7.07
C ASN A 147 17.20 1.57 8.48
N ARG A 148 16.05 0.92 8.61
CA ARG A 148 15.54 0.33 9.86
C ARG A 148 15.65 -1.20 9.79
N TYR A 149 16.88 -1.68 9.65
CA TYR A 149 17.19 -3.10 9.40
C TYR A 149 16.60 -4.05 10.45
N GLU A 150 16.72 -3.72 11.74
CA GLU A 150 16.22 -4.58 12.83
C GLU A 150 14.70 -4.79 12.73
N MET A 151 13.94 -3.76 12.35
CA MET A 151 12.49 -3.89 12.18
C MET A 151 12.13 -4.79 10.98
N ALA A 152 12.94 -4.78 9.93
CA ALA A 152 12.76 -5.70 8.81
C ALA A 152 13.01 -7.16 9.23
N LEU A 153 14.00 -7.40 10.11
CA LEU A 153 14.25 -8.73 10.67
C LEU A 153 13.11 -9.21 11.58
N GLU A 154 12.50 -8.31 12.35
CA GLU A 154 11.32 -8.64 13.18
C GLU A 154 10.15 -9.11 12.28
N ASN A 155 9.84 -8.40 11.20
CA ASN A 155 8.80 -8.83 10.26
C ASN A 155 9.16 -10.16 9.58
N LEU A 156 10.42 -10.36 9.21
CA LEU A 156 10.88 -11.65 8.65
C LEU A 156 10.75 -12.80 9.65
N ALA A 157 11.01 -12.55 10.93
CA ALA A 157 10.81 -13.56 11.98
C ALA A 157 9.33 -13.95 12.10
N ILE A 158 8.41 -12.96 12.11
CA ILE A 158 6.97 -13.22 12.14
C ILE A 158 6.55 -14.04 10.91
N LEU A 159 6.96 -13.64 9.72
CA LEU A 159 6.67 -14.40 8.49
C LEU A 159 7.26 -15.81 8.52
N THR A 160 8.38 -15.99 9.20
CA THR A 160 9.00 -17.33 9.35
C THR A 160 8.17 -18.24 10.25
N ASP A 161 7.62 -17.69 11.31
CA ASP A 161 6.75 -18.43 12.24
C ASP A 161 5.37 -18.75 11.62
N LEU A 162 4.85 -17.85 10.80
CA LEU A 162 3.58 -18.06 10.07
C LEU A 162 3.72 -19.06 8.93
N CYS A 163 4.90 -19.16 8.34
CA CYS A 163 5.14 -19.95 7.15
C CYS A 163 5.15 -21.46 7.42
N THR A 164 4.16 -22.16 6.91
CA THR A 164 4.11 -23.63 7.00
C THR A 164 4.76 -24.34 5.81
N PHE A 165 4.65 -23.78 4.60
CA PHE A 165 5.24 -24.36 3.39
C PHE A 165 5.29 -23.34 2.23
N ASN A 166 6.48 -23.14 1.65
CA ASN A 166 6.71 -22.38 0.40
C ASN A 166 6.04 -21.00 0.32
N CYS A 167 6.23 -20.16 1.36
CA CYS A 167 5.64 -18.83 1.44
C CYS A 167 6.46 -17.83 0.62
N SER A 168 5.82 -17.20 -0.36
CA SER A 168 6.42 -16.21 -1.27
C SER A 168 6.88 -14.96 -0.51
N GLU A 169 6.05 -14.41 0.34
CA GLU A 169 6.22 -13.19 1.11
C GLU A 169 7.45 -13.26 2.02
N LYS A 170 7.58 -14.38 2.75
CA LYS A 170 8.79 -14.68 3.54
C LYS A 170 10.04 -14.73 2.66
N LYS A 171 9.96 -15.41 1.52
CA LYS A 171 11.10 -15.57 0.61
C LYS A 171 11.53 -14.23 0.03
N GLU A 172 10.59 -13.43 -0.42
CA GLU A 172 10.84 -12.10 -0.98
C GLU A 172 11.50 -11.17 0.04
N LEU A 173 10.99 -11.11 1.27
CA LEU A 173 11.60 -10.31 2.32
C LEU A 173 12.98 -10.85 2.72
N ALA A 174 13.18 -12.17 2.79
CA ALA A 174 14.49 -12.75 3.09
C ALA A 174 15.53 -12.43 2.01
N GLU A 175 15.14 -12.41 0.73
CA GLU A 175 16.00 -12.00 -0.36
C GLU A 175 16.34 -10.50 -0.30
N ALA A 176 15.37 -9.64 0.06
CA ALA A 176 15.58 -8.21 0.25
C ALA A 176 16.53 -7.93 1.42
N VAL A 177 16.37 -8.61 2.54
CA VAL A 177 17.26 -8.54 3.72
C VAL A 177 18.68 -8.93 3.32
N LYS A 178 18.86 -10.07 2.67
CA LYS A 178 20.18 -10.54 2.22
C LYS A 178 20.86 -9.54 1.27
N LYS A 179 20.10 -8.94 0.37
CA LYS A 179 20.62 -7.91 -0.52
C LYS A 179 21.09 -6.69 0.26
N TYR A 180 20.28 -6.22 1.22
CA TYR A 180 20.60 -5.09 2.08
C TYR A 180 21.89 -5.35 2.90
N GLU A 181 22.05 -6.55 3.47
CA GLU A 181 23.25 -6.97 4.21
C GLU A 181 24.52 -6.86 3.35
N ILE A 182 24.46 -7.36 2.11
CA ILE A 182 25.58 -7.29 1.17
C ILE A 182 25.94 -5.85 0.82
N GLU A 183 24.93 -5.00 0.56
CA GLU A 183 25.12 -3.59 0.18
C GLU A 183 25.69 -2.75 1.32
N ASN A 184 25.40 -3.11 2.57
CA ASN A 184 25.82 -2.39 3.77
C ASN A 184 26.98 -3.06 4.52
N ASN A 185 27.53 -4.17 4.02
CA ASN A 185 28.63 -4.95 4.63
C ASN A 185 28.32 -5.42 6.06
N LEU A 186 27.09 -5.89 6.29
CA LEU A 186 26.62 -6.46 7.55
C LEU A 186 26.90 -7.96 7.65
#